data_92bc0f1fcf26c8c57227b5ffe8b5c3b8
#
_entry.id   92bc0f1fcf26c8c57227b5ffe8b5c3b8
#
_cell.length_a   1.000
_cell.length_b   1.000
_cell.length_c   1.000
_cell.angle_alpha   90.00
_cell.angle_beta   90.00
_cell.angle_gamma   90.00
#
_symmetry.space_group_name_H-M   'P 1'
#
loop_
_entity.id
_entity.type
_entity.pdbx_description
1 polymer ?
#
loop_
_entity_poly.entity_id
_entity_poly.type
_entity_poly.pdbx_seq_one_letter_code
_entity_poly.pdbx_strand_id
1 'polypeptide(L)'
;MTPVEKLVTAPANTSLHDCNNIIWDNKINTLPLVDAEGNLVYMVFRKDYDSHKANVNELLDKNKSYVVGAGINTRDYAQRVPALVEAGVDVLCIDSSEGYSEWQSRTIGWIREHYGDTVKVGAGNVVDAEGFRFLAEAGADFVKIGIGGGSICITRETKGIGRGQATAVIEVAKARDEYYKETGIYVPICSDGGIVHDYHITLALAMGADFVMLGRYFARFDESPTNKVRINGCLLYTSDAADDS
;
A
#
# COMPACT_ATOMS: atom_id res chain seq x y z
N MET A 1 37.18 16.54 -14.13
CA MET A 1 35.86 16.91 -13.59
C MET A 1 35.26 17.95 -14.54
N THR A 2 34.00 17.82 -14.91
CA THR A 2 33.34 18.82 -15.78
C THR A 2 33.06 20.08 -14.97
N PRO A 3 33.52 21.29 -15.38
CA PRO A 3 33.22 22.52 -14.70
C PRO A 3 31.71 22.81 -14.66
N VAL A 4 31.23 23.52 -13.64
CA VAL A 4 29.80 23.77 -13.43
C VAL A 4 29.16 24.46 -14.62
N GLU A 5 29.89 25.40 -15.24
CA GLU A 5 29.43 26.16 -16.41
C GLU A 5 29.20 25.30 -17.67
N LYS A 6 29.75 24.09 -17.67
CA LYS A 6 29.61 23.12 -18.76
C LYS A 6 28.69 21.94 -18.42
N LEU A 7 28.13 21.94 -17.23
CA LEU A 7 27.18 20.88 -16.84
C LEU A 7 25.83 21.10 -17.56
N VAL A 8 25.34 20.04 -18.16
CA VAL A 8 23.95 19.98 -18.62
C VAL A 8 23.10 19.65 -17.39
N THR A 9 22.16 20.51 -17.06
CA THR A 9 21.23 20.35 -15.92
C THR A 9 19.80 20.53 -16.41
N ALA A 10 18.82 20.10 -15.62
CA ALA A 10 17.42 20.38 -15.87
C ALA A 10 16.69 20.72 -14.55
N PRO A 11 15.51 21.37 -14.59
CA PRO A 11 14.71 21.63 -13.41
C PRO A 11 14.33 20.35 -12.64
N ALA A 12 14.20 20.46 -11.31
CA ALA A 12 13.88 19.32 -10.43
C ALA A 12 12.55 18.62 -10.77
N ASN A 13 11.59 19.33 -11.38
CA ASN A 13 10.29 18.81 -11.79
C ASN A 13 10.26 18.22 -13.22
N THR A 14 11.41 18.09 -13.90
CA THR A 14 11.49 17.52 -15.25
C THR A 14 11.09 16.04 -15.23
N SER A 15 10.23 15.63 -16.18
CA SER A 15 9.80 14.23 -16.30
C SER A 15 10.97 13.30 -16.65
N LEU A 16 10.87 12.00 -16.26
CA LEU A 16 11.91 11.01 -16.65
C LEU A 16 12.05 10.87 -18.16
N HIS A 17 10.95 11.01 -18.90
CA HIS A 17 10.97 11.00 -20.36
C HIS A 17 11.79 12.16 -20.92
N ASP A 18 11.55 13.38 -20.43
CA ASP A 18 12.28 14.58 -20.88
C ASP A 18 13.74 14.53 -20.41
N CYS A 19 14.00 14.03 -19.20
CA CYS A 19 15.37 13.77 -18.74
C CYS A 19 16.12 12.83 -19.67
N ASN A 20 15.47 11.77 -20.15
CA ASN A 20 16.08 10.85 -21.10
C ASN A 20 16.37 11.50 -22.45
N ASN A 21 15.47 12.36 -22.96
CA ASN A 21 15.70 13.11 -24.20
C ASN A 21 16.92 14.03 -24.05
N ILE A 22 17.03 14.75 -22.93
CA ILE A 22 18.18 15.61 -22.62
C ILE A 22 19.48 14.79 -22.54
N ILE A 23 19.45 13.64 -21.87
CA ILE A 23 20.58 12.72 -21.75
C ILE A 23 21.03 12.23 -23.14
N TRP A 24 20.06 11.86 -23.99
CA TRP A 24 20.35 11.36 -25.34
C TRP A 24 20.90 12.44 -26.25
N ASP A 25 20.29 13.61 -26.29
CA ASP A 25 20.67 14.71 -27.19
C ASP A 25 22.06 15.25 -26.84
N ASN A 26 22.38 15.30 -25.53
CA ASN A 26 23.69 15.77 -25.07
C ASN A 26 24.74 14.67 -24.94
N LYS A 27 24.40 13.40 -25.25
CA LYS A 27 25.30 12.24 -25.17
C LYS A 27 25.96 12.07 -23.79
N ILE A 28 25.22 12.36 -22.74
CA ILE A 28 25.63 12.19 -21.34
C ILE A 28 25.01 10.93 -20.75
N ASN A 29 25.54 10.45 -19.63
CA ASN A 29 24.99 9.28 -18.90
C ASN A 29 24.28 9.68 -17.61
N THR A 30 24.44 10.93 -17.18
CA THR A 30 23.94 11.43 -15.91
C THR A 30 23.47 12.86 -16.09
N LEU A 31 22.26 13.17 -15.60
CA LEU A 31 21.67 14.50 -15.65
C LEU A 31 21.35 14.96 -14.21
N PRO A 32 22.06 16.00 -13.69
CA PRO A 32 21.68 16.66 -12.46
C PRO A 32 20.37 17.43 -12.64
N LEU A 33 19.44 17.28 -11.70
CA LEU A 33 18.23 18.11 -11.60
C LEU A 33 18.42 19.11 -10.45
N VAL A 34 18.15 20.37 -10.75
CA VAL A 34 18.43 21.49 -9.85
C VAL A 34 17.16 22.26 -9.50
N ASP A 35 17.17 22.94 -8.34
CA ASP A 35 16.14 23.89 -7.94
C ASP A 35 16.30 25.24 -8.65
N ALA A 36 15.46 26.21 -8.30
CA ALA A 36 15.49 27.57 -8.87
C ALA A 36 16.78 28.34 -8.51
N GLU A 37 17.43 27.97 -7.42
CA GLU A 37 18.68 28.54 -6.91
C GLU A 37 19.92 27.83 -7.50
N GLY A 38 19.72 26.76 -8.29
CA GLY A 38 20.79 25.99 -8.91
C GLY A 38 21.41 24.91 -8.01
N ASN A 39 20.79 24.60 -6.87
CA ASN A 39 21.25 23.51 -6.01
C ASN A 39 20.80 22.15 -6.54
N LEU A 40 21.64 21.14 -6.39
CA LEU A 40 21.34 19.79 -6.77
C LEU A 40 20.21 19.20 -5.91
N VAL A 41 19.12 18.77 -6.54
CA VAL A 41 17.99 18.10 -5.88
C VAL A 41 18.00 16.60 -6.15
N TYR A 42 18.17 16.20 -7.44
CA TYR A 42 18.19 14.81 -7.87
C TYR A 42 19.27 14.57 -8.91
N MET A 43 19.60 13.29 -9.10
CA MET A 43 20.43 12.83 -10.23
C MET A 43 19.69 11.74 -10.99
N VAL A 44 19.56 11.92 -12.31
CA VAL A 44 18.96 10.93 -13.21
C VAL A 44 20.06 10.28 -14.02
N PHE A 45 20.07 8.96 -14.06
CA PHE A 45 20.99 8.17 -14.85
C PHE A 45 20.25 7.57 -16.04
N ARG A 46 20.96 7.36 -17.14
CA ARG A 46 20.38 6.70 -18.32
C ARG A 46 19.74 5.35 -18.01
N LYS A 47 20.36 4.57 -17.13
CA LYS A 47 19.81 3.28 -16.67
C LYS A 47 18.46 3.39 -15.97
N ASP A 48 18.15 4.54 -15.33
CA ASP A 48 16.89 4.75 -14.62
C ASP A 48 15.72 4.82 -15.59
N TYR A 49 15.93 5.43 -16.77
CA TYR A 49 14.93 5.45 -17.83
C TYR A 49 14.68 4.05 -18.42
N ASP A 50 15.73 3.28 -18.64
CA ASP A 50 15.61 1.91 -19.16
C ASP A 50 14.84 1.03 -18.14
N SER A 51 15.13 1.18 -16.84
CA SER A 51 14.41 0.53 -15.76
C SER A 51 12.94 0.97 -15.70
N HIS A 52 12.68 2.27 -15.75
CA HIS A 52 11.31 2.82 -15.76
C HIS A 52 10.52 2.35 -16.98
N LYS A 53 11.14 2.29 -18.15
CA LYS A 53 10.50 1.77 -19.38
C LYS A 53 10.17 0.28 -19.28
N ALA A 54 11.00 -0.49 -18.57
CA ALA A 54 10.73 -1.90 -18.31
C ALA A 54 9.61 -2.09 -17.26
N ASN A 55 9.45 -1.13 -16.34
CA ASN A 55 8.53 -1.19 -15.20
C ASN A 55 7.46 -0.10 -15.28
N VAL A 56 6.71 -0.05 -16.38
CA VAL A 56 5.67 0.99 -16.66
C VAL A 56 4.59 1.09 -15.58
N ASN A 57 4.44 0.06 -14.74
CA ASN A 57 3.42 -0.01 -13.69
C ASN A 57 3.96 0.34 -12.29
N GLU A 58 5.19 0.85 -12.20
CA GLU A 58 5.71 1.34 -10.91
C GLU A 58 4.82 2.45 -10.35
N LEU A 59 4.40 2.30 -9.10
CA LEU A 59 3.67 3.33 -8.38
C LEU A 59 4.66 4.20 -7.62
N LEU A 60 4.88 5.40 -8.14
CA LEU A 60 5.81 6.37 -7.58
C LEU A 60 5.07 7.60 -7.06
N ASP A 61 5.61 8.19 -6.01
CA ASP A 61 5.18 9.49 -5.49
C ASP A 61 5.71 10.66 -6.35
N LYS A 62 5.36 11.90 -5.96
CA LYS A 62 5.85 13.12 -6.60
C LYS A 62 7.37 13.29 -6.57
N ASN A 63 8.05 12.64 -5.62
CA ASN A 63 9.51 12.67 -5.46
C ASN A 63 10.19 11.52 -6.22
N LYS A 64 9.42 10.71 -6.97
CA LYS A 64 9.90 9.52 -7.68
C LYS A 64 10.37 8.40 -6.75
N SER A 65 9.91 8.40 -5.51
CA SER A 65 10.07 7.28 -4.58
C SER A 65 8.88 6.34 -4.68
N TYR A 66 9.07 5.05 -4.39
CA TYR A 66 7.96 4.11 -4.35
C TYR A 66 6.94 4.53 -3.30
N VAL A 67 5.66 4.46 -3.64
CA VAL A 67 4.58 4.61 -2.67
C VAL A 67 4.63 3.42 -1.71
N VAL A 68 4.79 3.70 -0.43
CA VAL A 68 4.96 2.69 0.61
C VAL A 68 3.91 2.79 1.70
N GLY A 69 3.45 1.63 2.16
CA GLY A 69 2.52 1.51 3.28
C GLY A 69 3.17 0.84 4.49
N ALA A 70 2.71 1.18 5.68
CA ALA A 70 3.14 0.55 6.91
C ALA A 70 1.97 0.12 7.79
N GLY A 71 2.05 -1.11 8.34
CA GLY A 71 1.11 -1.62 9.33
C GLY A 71 1.33 -0.93 10.68
N ILE A 72 0.23 -0.57 11.31
CA ILE A 72 0.19 -0.07 12.68
C ILE A 72 -0.89 -0.82 13.47
N ASN A 73 -0.76 -0.85 14.79
CA ASN A 73 -1.78 -1.36 15.68
C ASN A 73 -2.42 -0.22 16.51
N THR A 74 -3.43 -0.56 17.30
CA THR A 74 -4.17 0.40 18.12
C THR A 74 -3.58 0.62 19.53
N ARG A 75 -2.38 0.14 19.82
CA ARG A 75 -1.77 0.22 21.16
C ARG A 75 -0.64 1.24 21.22
N ASP A 76 0.26 1.22 20.25
CA ASP A 76 1.49 2.02 20.21
C ASP A 76 1.51 3.09 19.11
N TYR A 77 0.36 3.34 18.47
CA TYR A 77 0.25 4.27 17.35
C TYR A 77 0.83 5.67 17.65
N ALA A 78 0.65 6.18 18.87
CA ALA A 78 1.14 7.50 19.25
C ALA A 78 2.68 7.64 19.21
N GLN A 79 3.41 6.53 19.34
CA GLN A 79 4.86 6.49 19.19
C GLN A 79 5.29 6.08 17.78
N ARG A 80 4.59 5.12 17.21
CA ARG A 80 4.96 4.52 15.92
C ARG A 80 4.62 5.41 14.73
N VAL A 81 3.45 6.06 14.73
CA VAL A 81 3.01 6.90 13.61
C VAL A 81 3.95 8.08 13.35
N PRO A 82 4.40 8.87 14.36
CA PRO A 82 5.36 9.95 14.12
C PRO A 82 6.64 9.46 13.44
N ALA A 83 7.20 8.36 13.90
CA ALA A 83 8.43 7.79 13.31
C ALA A 83 8.24 7.33 11.86
N LEU A 84 7.06 6.75 11.53
CA LEU A 84 6.73 6.33 10.16
C LEU A 84 6.52 7.53 9.24
N VAL A 85 5.85 8.59 9.72
CA VAL A 85 5.64 9.82 8.96
C VAL A 85 6.96 10.53 8.69
N GLU A 86 7.85 10.61 9.69
CA GLU A 86 9.21 11.16 9.54
C GLU A 86 10.04 10.34 8.54
N ALA A 87 9.85 9.02 8.51
CA ALA A 87 10.49 8.12 7.53
C ALA A 87 9.89 8.23 6.11
N GLY A 88 8.82 8.99 5.90
CA GLY A 88 8.22 9.23 4.59
C GLY A 88 7.18 8.20 4.16
N VAL A 89 6.44 7.59 5.11
CA VAL A 89 5.34 6.68 4.77
C VAL A 89 4.21 7.43 4.06
N ASP A 90 3.65 6.83 3.01
CA ASP A 90 2.52 7.39 2.28
C ASP A 90 1.17 6.90 2.84
N VAL A 91 1.13 5.65 3.30
CA VAL A 91 -0.09 4.99 3.74
C VAL A 91 0.13 4.27 5.07
N LEU A 92 -0.69 4.57 6.05
CA LEU A 92 -0.80 3.81 7.29
C LEU A 92 -1.96 2.81 7.17
N CYS A 93 -1.78 1.60 7.65
CA CYS A 93 -2.83 0.60 7.69
C CYS A 93 -3.00 0.08 9.11
N ILE A 94 -4.13 0.37 9.73
CA ILE A 94 -4.46 -0.19 11.05
C ILE A 94 -4.84 -1.65 10.83
N ASP A 95 -4.02 -2.56 11.34
CA ASP A 95 -4.22 -3.99 11.17
C ASP A 95 -4.72 -4.63 12.47
N SER A 96 -5.90 -5.23 12.38
CA SER A 96 -6.54 -5.93 13.51
C SER A 96 -7.49 -6.99 12.99
N SER A 97 -7.56 -8.11 13.69
CA SER A 97 -8.57 -9.13 13.42
C SER A 97 -10.00 -8.68 13.75
N GLU A 98 -10.17 -7.50 14.36
CA GLU A 98 -11.46 -6.92 14.75
C GLU A 98 -11.44 -5.42 14.52
N GLY A 99 -11.90 -5.02 13.32
CA GLY A 99 -11.90 -3.60 12.90
C GLY A 99 -13.05 -2.79 13.46
N TYR A 100 -14.18 -3.42 13.75
CA TYR A 100 -15.36 -2.75 14.30
C TYR A 100 -15.20 -2.52 15.81
N SER A 101 -14.30 -1.61 16.15
CA SER A 101 -13.97 -1.31 17.56
C SER A 101 -13.65 0.16 17.79
N GLU A 102 -13.96 0.67 18.98
CA GLU A 102 -13.62 2.02 19.40
C GLU A 102 -12.11 2.32 19.32
N TRP A 103 -11.28 1.30 19.49
CA TRP A 103 -9.83 1.46 19.40
C TRP A 103 -9.39 1.93 18.03
N GLN A 104 -10.00 1.39 16.96
CA GLN A 104 -9.72 1.84 15.60
C GLN A 104 -10.21 3.27 15.36
N SER A 105 -11.43 3.58 15.75
CA SER A 105 -11.97 4.94 15.63
C SER A 105 -11.11 5.97 16.36
N ARG A 106 -10.66 5.66 17.58
CA ARG A 106 -9.73 6.51 18.35
C ARG A 106 -8.38 6.68 17.65
N THR A 107 -7.83 5.62 17.09
CA THR A 107 -6.56 5.67 16.36
C THR A 107 -6.68 6.52 15.11
N ILE A 108 -7.75 6.35 14.32
CA ILE A 108 -8.02 7.17 13.13
C ILE A 108 -8.17 8.64 13.55
N GLY A 109 -9.00 8.92 14.56
CA GLY A 109 -9.22 10.29 15.07
C GLY A 109 -7.93 10.96 15.49
N TRP A 110 -7.06 10.24 16.23
CA TRP A 110 -5.77 10.77 16.64
C TRP A 110 -4.86 11.09 15.43
N ILE A 111 -4.82 10.22 14.42
CA ILE A 111 -4.03 10.47 13.20
C ILE A 111 -4.58 11.70 12.46
N ARG A 112 -5.89 11.82 12.33
CA ARG A 112 -6.53 12.98 11.67
C ARG A 112 -6.27 14.30 12.41
N GLU A 113 -6.30 14.27 13.74
CA GLU A 113 -5.99 15.43 14.58
C GLU A 113 -4.56 15.93 14.38
N HIS A 114 -3.57 15.02 14.25
CA HIS A 114 -2.16 15.36 14.20
C HIS A 114 -1.63 15.59 12.78
N TYR A 115 -2.17 14.88 11.80
CA TYR A 115 -1.64 14.86 10.42
C TYR A 115 -2.66 15.23 9.35
N GLY A 116 -3.95 15.39 9.71
CA GLY A 116 -5.01 15.70 8.74
C GLY A 116 -5.06 14.65 7.62
N ASP A 117 -5.05 15.11 6.37
CA ASP A 117 -5.09 14.29 5.16
C ASP A 117 -3.71 14.08 4.52
N THR A 118 -2.63 14.46 5.20
CA THR A 118 -1.26 14.37 4.66
C THR A 118 -0.77 12.94 4.53
N VAL A 119 -1.29 12.03 5.33
CA VAL A 119 -1.03 10.59 5.26
C VAL A 119 -2.36 9.84 5.11
N LYS A 120 -2.36 8.82 4.25
CA LYS A 120 -3.56 8.00 4.04
C LYS A 120 -3.68 6.92 5.11
N VAL A 121 -4.91 6.68 5.57
CA VAL A 121 -5.19 5.74 6.67
C VAL A 121 -6.18 4.67 6.21
N GLY A 122 -5.71 3.44 6.12
CA GLY A 122 -6.55 2.26 5.99
C GLY A 122 -6.90 1.67 7.34
N ALA A 123 -8.09 1.11 7.45
CA ALA A 123 -8.59 0.51 8.68
C ALA A 123 -9.23 -0.87 8.43
N GLY A 124 -9.25 -1.71 9.43
CA GLY A 124 -9.85 -3.05 9.31
C GLY A 124 -9.24 -4.05 10.32
N ASN A 125 -9.66 -5.30 10.23
CA ASN A 125 -10.53 -5.83 9.17
C ASN A 125 -11.99 -5.90 9.67
N VAL A 126 -12.90 -5.76 8.72
CA VAL A 126 -14.34 -5.93 8.92
C VAL A 126 -14.91 -6.90 7.89
N VAL A 127 -16.15 -7.36 8.08
CA VAL A 127 -16.78 -8.36 7.20
C VAL A 127 -18.22 -8.04 6.82
N ASP A 128 -18.74 -6.89 7.24
CA ASP A 128 -20.12 -6.48 7.04
C ASP A 128 -20.29 -4.97 6.78
N ALA A 129 -21.49 -4.58 6.45
CA ALA A 129 -21.86 -3.21 6.13
C ALA A 129 -21.70 -2.24 7.30
N GLU A 130 -22.02 -2.69 8.53
CA GLU A 130 -21.96 -1.86 9.73
C GLU A 130 -20.51 -1.51 10.08
N GLY A 131 -19.63 -2.52 10.05
CA GLY A 131 -18.19 -2.32 10.27
C GLY A 131 -17.56 -1.39 9.24
N PHE A 132 -17.94 -1.51 7.96
CA PHE A 132 -17.50 -0.59 6.92
C PHE A 132 -17.94 0.85 7.22
N ARG A 133 -19.25 1.08 7.47
CA ARG A 133 -19.76 2.44 7.75
C ARG A 133 -19.08 3.05 8.96
N PHE A 134 -18.91 2.28 10.02
CA PHE A 134 -18.22 2.73 11.23
C PHE A 134 -16.81 3.25 10.97
N LEU A 135 -16.02 2.54 10.17
CA LEU A 135 -14.65 2.94 9.85
C LEU A 135 -14.62 4.11 8.85
N ALA A 136 -15.50 4.12 7.86
CA ALA A 136 -15.64 5.22 6.90
C ALA A 136 -16.02 6.53 7.60
N GLU A 137 -17.00 6.50 8.51
CA GLU A 137 -17.43 7.64 9.32
C GLU A 137 -16.37 8.12 10.31
N ALA A 138 -15.51 7.20 10.79
CA ALA A 138 -14.35 7.55 11.60
C ALA A 138 -13.25 8.28 10.81
N GLY A 139 -13.32 8.29 9.47
CA GLY A 139 -12.38 8.99 8.59
C GLY A 139 -11.31 8.10 7.96
N ALA A 140 -11.54 6.80 7.82
CA ALA A 140 -10.64 5.92 7.06
C ALA A 140 -10.66 6.28 5.57
N ASP A 141 -9.47 6.30 4.93
CA ASP A 141 -9.36 6.50 3.47
C ASP A 141 -9.67 5.22 2.68
N PHE A 142 -9.49 4.06 3.28
CA PHE A 142 -9.94 2.77 2.73
C PHE A 142 -10.20 1.76 3.86
N VAL A 143 -10.96 0.72 3.55
CA VAL A 143 -11.33 -0.31 4.53
C VAL A 143 -10.91 -1.69 4.06
N LYS A 144 -10.23 -2.46 4.92
CA LYS A 144 -9.86 -3.85 4.67
C LYS A 144 -10.97 -4.82 5.08
N ILE A 145 -11.26 -5.73 4.16
CA ILE A 145 -12.37 -6.69 4.27
C ILE A 145 -11.82 -8.11 4.36
N GLY A 146 -12.15 -8.79 5.45
CA GLY A 146 -11.82 -10.20 5.63
C GLY A 146 -11.33 -10.51 7.04
N ILE A 147 -11.91 -11.53 7.68
CA ILE A 147 -11.50 -12.05 8.98
C ILE A 147 -11.28 -13.54 8.85
N GLY A 148 -10.08 -13.99 9.17
CA GLY A 148 -9.72 -15.40 9.21
C GLY A 148 -9.56 -16.07 7.85
N GLY A 149 -9.44 -15.30 6.75
CA GLY A 149 -9.26 -15.83 5.39
C GLY A 149 -7.81 -16.14 5.01
N GLY A 150 -6.84 -15.65 5.76
CA GLY A 150 -5.42 -15.87 5.50
C GLY A 150 -5.00 -17.32 5.75
N SER A 151 -3.96 -17.79 5.04
CA SER A 151 -3.50 -19.18 5.13
C SER A 151 -2.89 -19.56 6.46
N ILE A 152 -2.39 -18.58 7.21
CA ILE A 152 -1.79 -18.76 8.54
C ILE A 152 -2.70 -18.26 9.67
N CYS A 153 -3.86 -17.68 9.32
CA CYS A 153 -4.75 -17.05 10.29
C CYS A 153 -5.51 -18.11 11.10
N ILE A 154 -5.41 -18.01 12.42
CA ILE A 154 -6.11 -18.87 13.40
C ILE A 154 -7.29 -18.16 14.06
N THR A 155 -7.65 -16.95 13.65
CA THR A 155 -8.71 -16.13 14.28
C THR A 155 -10.05 -16.86 14.33
N ARG A 156 -10.41 -17.62 13.27
CA ARG A 156 -11.66 -18.38 13.23
C ARG A 156 -11.70 -19.50 14.29
N GLU A 157 -10.55 -20.11 14.54
CA GLU A 157 -10.42 -21.19 15.53
C GLU A 157 -10.36 -20.64 16.96
N THR A 158 -9.62 -19.57 17.18
CA THR A 158 -9.35 -19.01 18.51
C THR A 158 -10.44 -18.08 19.03
N LYS A 159 -11.04 -17.28 18.13
CA LYS A 159 -12.09 -16.30 18.49
C LYS A 159 -13.49 -16.71 18.03
N GLY A 160 -13.63 -17.71 17.18
CA GLY A 160 -14.92 -18.15 16.64
C GLY A 160 -15.60 -17.13 15.72
N ILE A 161 -14.84 -16.17 15.18
CA ILE A 161 -15.37 -15.11 14.30
C ILE A 161 -14.81 -15.26 12.88
N GLY A 162 -15.58 -14.84 11.90
CA GLY A 162 -15.20 -14.86 10.50
C GLY A 162 -16.41 -14.89 9.58
N ARG A 163 -16.16 -14.67 8.31
CA ARG A 163 -17.19 -14.71 7.27
C ARG A 163 -16.61 -15.21 5.96
N GLY A 164 -17.43 -15.80 5.10
CA GLY A 164 -17.03 -16.14 3.73
C GLY A 164 -16.59 -14.90 2.97
N GLN A 165 -15.39 -14.91 2.39
CA GLN A 165 -14.78 -13.71 1.80
C GLN A 165 -15.64 -13.10 0.68
N ALA A 166 -16.17 -13.93 -0.23
CA ALA A 166 -17.03 -13.46 -1.31
C ALA A 166 -18.28 -12.73 -0.78
N THR A 167 -18.93 -13.30 0.23
CA THR A 167 -20.12 -12.69 0.85
C THR A 167 -19.77 -11.35 1.51
N ALA A 168 -18.65 -11.28 2.24
CA ALA A 168 -18.21 -10.07 2.89
C ALA A 168 -17.92 -8.95 1.87
N VAL A 169 -17.16 -9.26 0.81
CA VAL A 169 -16.82 -8.28 -0.24
C VAL A 169 -18.08 -7.75 -0.94
N ILE A 170 -19.01 -8.63 -1.35
CA ILE A 170 -20.26 -8.21 -2.03
C ILE A 170 -21.11 -7.31 -1.14
N GLU A 171 -21.24 -7.65 0.14
CA GLU A 171 -22.04 -6.86 1.09
C GLU A 171 -21.41 -5.50 1.36
N VAL A 172 -20.10 -5.48 1.61
CA VAL A 172 -19.40 -4.23 1.89
C VAL A 172 -19.30 -3.35 0.65
N ALA A 173 -19.16 -3.92 -0.55
CA ALA A 173 -19.21 -3.15 -1.80
C ALA A 173 -20.54 -2.42 -1.97
N LYS A 174 -21.66 -3.07 -1.64
CA LYS A 174 -22.97 -2.40 -1.60
C LYS A 174 -23.01 -1.26 -0.60
N ALA A 175 -22.52 -1.50 0.63
CA ALA A 175 -22.49 -0.47 1.67
C ALA A 175 -21.63 0.74 1.27
N ARG A 176 -20.47 0.51 0.61
CA ARG A 176 -19.63 1.56 0.04
C ARG A 176 -20.37 2.38 -1.01
N ASP A 177 -21.07 1.73 -1.94
CA ASP A 177 -21.80 2.42 -3.00
C ASP A 177 -22.99 3.23 -2.46
N GLU A 178 -23.64 2.73 -1.42
CA GLU A 178 -24.69 3.46 -0.69
C GLU A 178 -24.11 4.65 0.07
N TYR A 179 -23.02 4.46 0.80
CA TYR A 179 -22.31 5.52 1.52
C TYR A 179 -21.85 6.63 0.56
N TYR A 180 -21.32 6.25 -0.60
CA TYR A 180 -20.94 7.23 -1.63
C TYR A 180 -22.13 8.03 -2.16
N LYS A 181 -23.29 7.41 -2.38
CA LYS A 181 -24.50 8.11 -2.80
C LYS A 181 -25.02 9.08 -1.73
N GLU A 182 -24.91 8.70 -0.47
CA GLU A 182 -25.37 9.51 0.67
C GLU A 182 -24.45 10.69 0.97
N THR A 183 -23.14 10.50 0.88
CA THR A 183 -22.14 11.46 1.38
C THR A 183 -21.31 12.14 0.29
N GLY A 184 -21.26 11.56 -0.91
CA GLY A 184 -20.34 11.96 -1.97
C GLY A 184 -18.88 11.52 -1.72
N ILE A 185 -18.59 10.78 -0.65
CA ILE A 185 -17.25 10.32 -0.27
C ILE A 185 -17.10 8.85 -0.68
N TYR A 186 -16.17 8.59 -1.58
CA TYR A 186 -15.83 7.23 -1.99
C TYR A 186 -14.70 6.69 -1.11
N VAL A 187 -14.97 5.64 -0.33
CA VAL A 187 -14.01 4.95 0.52
C VAL A 187 -13.71 3.58 -0.08
N PRO A 188 -12.58 3.39 -0.77
CA PRO A 188 -12.21 2.14 -1.40
C PRO A 188 -12.18 0.96 -0.42
N ILE A 189 -12.43 -0.25 -0.93
CA ILE A 189 -12.37 -1.47 -0.14
C ILE A 189 -11.29 -2.42 -0.65
N CYS A 190 -10.51 -2.96 0.27
CA CYS A 190 -9.46 -3.93 0.03
C CYS A 190 -9.93 -5.33 0.42
N SER A 191 -9.98 -6.27 -0.52
CA SER A 191 -10.21 -7.67 -0.18
C SER A 191 -8.92 -8.30 0.35
N ASP A 192 -8.92 -8.68 1.63
CA ASP A 192 -7.76 -9.21 2.34
C ASP A 192 -7.97 -10.68 2.75
N GLY A 193 -7.04 -11.52 2.33
CA GLY A 193 -7.02 -12.94 2.64
C GLY A 193 -7.73 -13.84 1.62
N GLY A 194 -7.33 -15.10 1.59
CA GLY A 194 -7.94 -16.15 0.77
C GLY A 194 -7.52 -16.15 -0.70
N ILE A 195 -6.69 -15.24 -1.15
CA ILE A 195 -6.22 -15.15 -2.54
C ILE A 195 -4.97 -16.02 -2.71
N VAL A 196 -5.11 -17.08 -3.48
CA VAL A 196 -4.06 -18.09 -3.74
C VAL A 196 -3.69 -18.15 -5.22
N HIS A 197 -4.64 -17.89 -6.11
CA HIS A 197 -4.50 -17.97 -7.57
C HIS A 197 -4.87 -16.64 -8.22
N ASP A 198 -4.36 -16.39 -9.43
CA ASP A 198 -4.58 -15.15 -10.18
C ASP A 198 -6.06 -14.86 -10.42
N TYR A 199 -6.85 -15.90 -10.73
CA TYR A 199 -8.29 -15.73 -10.94
C TYR A 199 -9.06 -15.32 -9.68
N HIS A 200 -8.53 -15.57 -8.48
CA HIS A 200 -9.14 -15.06 -7.25
C HIS A 200 -9.07 -13.52 -7.19
N ILE A 201 -8.02 -12.91 -7.75
CA ILE A 201 -7.91 -11.44 -7.87
C ILE A 201 -9.06 -10.93 -8.75
N THR A 202 -9.23 -11.53 -9.93
CA THR A 202 -10.32 -11.14 -10.85
C THR A 202 -11.70 -11.31 -10.20
N LEU A 203 -11.91 -12.40 -9.46
CA LEU A 203 -13.18 -12.62 -8.74
C LEU A 203 -13.39 -11.55 -7.65
N ALA A 204 -12.37 -11.23 -6.85
CA ALA A 204 -12.50 -10.20 -5.80
C ALA A 204 -12.88 -8.83 -6.40
N LEU A 205 -12.22 -8.42 -7.50
CA LEU A 205 -12.53 -7.18 -8.21
C LEU A 205 -13.93 -7.22 -8.83
N ALA A 206 -14.34 -8.33 -9.43
CA ALA A 206 -15.68 -8.51 -9.99
C ALA A 206 -16.79 -8.47 -8.92
N MET A 207 -16.48 -8.86 -7.69
CA MET A 207 -17.38 -8.76 -6.53
C MET A 207 -17.45 -7.35 -5.93
N GLY A 208 -16.63 -6.42 -6.41
CA GLY A 208 -16.65 -5.02 -6.03
C GLY A 208 -15.48 -4.55 -5.16
N ALA A 209 -14.46 -5.37 -4.91
CA ALA A 209 -13.23 -4.88 -4.30
C ALA A 209 -12.51 -3.91 -5.25
N ASP A 210 -11.93 -2.86 -4.71
CA ASP A 210 -11.13 -1.90 -5.48
C ASP A 210 -9.69 -2.37 -5.66
N PHE A 211 -9.18 -3.08 -4.68
CA PHE A 211 -7.86 -3.72 -4.69
C PHE A 211 -7.81 -4.90 -3.72
N VAL A 212 -6.67 -5.59 -3.70
CA VAL A 212 -6.51 -6.82 -2.91
C VAL A 212 -5.23 -6.77 -2.08
N MET A 213 -5.23 -7.45 -0.93
CA MET A 213 -4.04 -7.68 -0.11
C MET A 213 -3.61 -9.14 -0.24
N LEU A 214 -2.35 -9.37 -0.55
CA LEU A 214 -1.76 -10.65 -0.87
C LEU A 214 -0.58 -10.96 0.06
N GLY A 215 -0.72 -11.97 0.92
CA GLY A 215 0.37 -12.47 1.75
C GLY A 215 1.06 -13.68 1.10
N ARG A 216 0.43 -14.87 1.25
CA ARG A 216 0.96 -16.13 0.72
C ARG A 216 1.28 -16.11 -0.77
N TYR A 217 0.55 -15.33 -1.55
CA TYR A 217 0.79 -15.21 -2.99
C TYR A 217 2.21 -14.71 -3.27
N PHE A 218 2.64 -13.64 -2.58
CA PHE A 218 3.97 -13.07 -2.74
C PHE A 218 5.08 -13.85 -2.02
N ALA A 219 4.77 -14.63 -0.99
CA ALA A 219 5.75 -15.43 -0.26
C ALA A 219 6.52 -16.42 -1.16
N ARG A 220 5.97 -16.80 -2.31
CA ARG A 220 6.58 -17.73 -3.28
C ARG A 220 7.54 -17.07 -4.28
N PHE A 221 7.58 -15.74 -4.35
CA PHE A 221 8.47 -15.01 -5.25
C PHE A 221 9.91 -14.99 -4.75
N ASP A 222 10.86 -14.88 -5.68
CA ASP A 222 12.29 -14.93 -5.33
C ASP A 222 12.75 -13.76 -4.48
N GLU A 223 12.12 -12.60 -4.64
CA GLU A 223 12.35 -11.39 -3.87
C GLU A 223 11.83 -11.47 -2.43
N SER A 224 10.93 -12.43 -2.14
CA SER A 224 10.42 -12.60 -0.79
C SER A 224 11.50 -13.13 0.16
N PRO A 225 11.64 -12.56 1.38
CA PRO A 225 12.63 -12.99 2.36
C PRO A 225 12.29 -14.33 3.02
N THR A 226 11.22 -15.02 2.60
CA THR A 226 10.80 -16.29 3.16
C THR A 226 11.81 -17.40 2.91
N ASN A 227 11.98 -18.31 3.88
CA ASN A 227 12.81 -19.49 3.72
C ASN A 227 12.21 -20.44 2.69
N LYS A 228 13.00 -20.82 1.69
CA LYS A 228 12.62 -21.77 0.65
C LYS A 228 13.33 -23.09 0.90
N VAL A 229 12.58 -24.17 1.05
CA VAL A 229 13.09 -25.52 1.30
C VAL A 229 12.66 -26.46 0.17
N ARG A 230 13.57 -27.25 -0.36
CA ARG A 230 13.26 -28.29 -1.32
C ARG A 230 13.03 -29.61 -0.62
N ILE A 231 11.82 -30.17 -0.76
CA ILE A 231 11.47 -31.50 -0.24
C ILE A 231 10.93 -32.32 -1.42
N ASN A 232 11.57 -33.46 -1.68
CA ASN A 232 11.18 -34.37 -2.78
C ASN A 232 11.04 -33.69 -4.15
N GLY A 233 11.91 -32.72 -4.45
CA GLY A 233 11.88 -31.95 -5.71
C GLY A 233 10.86 -30.79 -5.75
N CYS A 234 9.98 -30.69 -4.78
CA CYS A 234 9.04 -29.58 -4.64
C CYS A 234 9.65 -28.45 -3.84
N LEU A 235 9.52 -27.23 -4.34
CA LEU A 235 9.92 -26.02 -3.61
C LEU A 235 8.80 -25.65 -2.63
N LEU A 236 9.09 -25.74 -1.34
CA LEU A 236 8.22 -25.27 -0.26
C LEU A 236 8.77 -23.96 0.29
N TYR A 237 7.88 -23.03 0.60
CA TYR A 237 8.18 -21.76 1.22
C TYR A 237 7.29 -21.57 2.44
N THR A 238 7.86 -20.98 3.48
CA THR A 238 7.10 -20.58 4.65
C THR A 238 6.46 -19.24 4.35
N SER A 239 5.15 -19.10 4.57
CA SER A 239 4.56 -17.79 4.74
C SER A 239 5.08 -17.26 6.08
N ASP A 240 5.66 -16.09 6.08
CA ASP A 240 6.18 -15.49 7.31
C ASP A 240 5.05 -15.35 8.33
N ALA A 241 5.29 -15.93 9.50
CA ALA A 241 4.40 -15.82 10.65
C ALA A 241 4.74 -14.52 11.40
N ALA A 242 4.70 -13.38 10.70
CA ALA A 242 5.09 -12.09 11.28
C ALA A 242 4.11 -11.55 12.33
N ASP A 243 3.10 -12.30 12.76
CA ASP A 243 2.05 -11.80 13.65
C ASP A 243 1.66 -12.75 14.78
N ASP A 244 2.63 -13.40 15.40
CA ASP A 244 2.42 -14.04 16.71
C ASP A 244 2.88 -13.12 17.85
N SER A 245 2.30 -11.92 17.93
CA SER A 245 2.47 -11.06 19.12
C SER A 245 1.21 -10.31 19.48
#